data_311d610d38c3712952625b0f71906086
#
_entry.id   311d610d38c3712952625b0f71906086
#
_cell.length_a   1.000
_cell.length_b   1.000
_cell.length_c   1.000
_cell.angle_alpha   90.00
_cell.angle_beta   90.00
_cell.angle_gamma   90.00
#
_symmetry.space_group_name_H-M   'P 1'
#
loop_
_entity.id
_entity.type
_entity.pdbx_description
1 polymer ?
#
loop_
_entity_poly.entity_id
_entity_poly.type
_entity_poly.pdbx_seq_one_letter_code
_entity_poly.pdbx_strand_id
1 'polypeptide(L)'
;HPEKQDEFLERFIAIQADVHSRKAPMLNRQYDKFYKKISDSSFDATTRYDLHSRLDAMKRHDKLCHGDFNPSNIIVTANDDVYIIDWAHATQGNASADVARTYLLFYLNGKEEFADKYLNLFCERTDTAKQYVQKWLPIVAASQSVKGNKEEVGLLSRWVNVVDYM
;
A
#
# COMPACT_ATOMS: atom_id res chain seq x y z
N HIS A 1 -14.92 19.38 6.42
CA HIS A 1 -15.67 18.97 7.62
C HIS A 1 -15.16 17.64 8.15
N PRO A 2 -14.75 17.56 9.44
CA PRO A 2 -14.24 16.30 10.01
C PRO A 2 -15.23 15.14 9.94
N GLU A 3 -16.51 15.41 10.10
CA GLU A 3 -17.55 14.38 10.05
C GLU A 3 -17.66 13.73 8.68
N LYS A 4 -17.61 14.53 7.61
CA LYS A 4 -17.63 14.02 6.24
C LYS A 4 -16.37 13.25 5.89
N GLN A 5 -15.24 13.68 6.45
CA GLN A 5 -13.97 12.98 6.27
C GLN A 5 -14.01 11.61 6.94
N ASP A 6 -14.60 11.51 8.13
CA ASP A 6 -14.73 10.24 8.85
C ASP A 6 -15.68 9.28 8.12
N GLU A 7 -16.80 9.77 7.61
CA GLU A 7 -17.72 8.96 6.80
C GLU A 7 -17.05 8.46 5.52
N PHE A 8 -16.28 9.33 4.87
CA PHE A 8 -15.53 8.96 3.67
C PHE A 8 -14.52 7.85 3.98
N LEU A 9 -13.75 7.99 5.06
CA LEU A 9 -12.76 6.99 5.45
C LEU A 9 -13.39 5.65 5.82
N GLU A 10 -14.49 5.66 6.55
CA GLU A 10 -15.21 4.42 6.88
C GLU A 10 -15.63 3.68 5.63
N ARG A 11 -16.18 4.39 4.66
CA ARG A 11 -16.61 3.80 3.40
C ARG A 11 -15.43 3.31 2.56
N PHE A 12 -14.39 4.14 2.45
CA PHE A 12 -13.16 3.82 1.71
C PHE A 12 -12.51 2.54 2.25
N ILE A 13 -12.40 2.44 3.57
CA ILE A 13 -11.83 1.27 4.25
C ILE A 13 -12.71 0.02 4.02
N ALA A 14 -14.02 0.17 4.12
CA ALA A 14 -14.94 -0.95 3.89
C ALA A 14 -14.80 -1.50 2.46
N ILE A 15 -14.66 -0.62 1.48
CA ILE A 15 -14.46 -1.01 0.08
C ILE A 15 -13.13 -1.75 -0.08
N GLN A 16 -12.06 -1.23 0.50
CA GLN A 16 -10.75 -1.88 0.43
C GLN A 16 -10.75 -3.24 1.12
N ALA A 17 -11.37 -3.33 2.28
CA ALA A 17 -11.52 -4.59 3.01
C ALA A 17 -12.32 -5.63 2.20
N ASP A 18 -13.35 -5.19 1.47
CA ASP A 18 -14.10 -6.07 0.57
C ASP A 18 -13.22 -6.60 -0.56
N VAL A 19 -12.38 -5.76 -1.16
CA VAL A 19 -11.40 -6.19 -2.16
C VAL A 19 -10.50 -7.28 -1.56
N HIS A 20 -9.96 -7.05 -0.38
CA HIS A 20 -9.06 -7.99 0.30
C HIS A 20 -9.74 -9.29 0.73
N SER A 21 -11.06 -9.33 0.79
CA SER A 21 -11.81 -10.54 1.12
C SER A 21 -11.90 -11.52 -0.05
N ARG A 22 -11.49 -11.09 -1.24
CA ARG A 22 -11.58 -11.85 -2.48
C ARG A 22 -10.24 -12.47 -2.83
N LYS A 23 -10.27 -13.48 -3.69
CA LYS A 23 -9.10 -14.14 -4.23
C LYS A 23 -9.06 -14.02 -5.74
N ALA A 24 -7.85 -13.92 -6.28
CA ALA A 24 -7.65 -13.80 -7.72
C ALA A 24 -6.43 -14.64 -8.13
N PRO A 25 -6.56 -15.98 -8.14
CA PRO A 25 -5.42 -16.87 -8.36
C PRO A 25 -4.79 -16.77 -9.76
N MET A 26 -5.48 -16.11 -10.68
CA MET A 26 -4.94 -15.87 -12.04
C MET A 26 -3.99 -14.67 -12.10
N LEU A 27 -3.93 -13.85 -11.05
CA LEU A 27 -3.07 -12.67 -11.04
C LEU A 27 -1.64 -13.03 -10.65
N ASN A 28 -0.71 -12.18 -11.06
CA ASN A 28 0.69 -12.28 -10.66
C ASN A 28 0.82 -12.16 -9.13
N ARG A 29 1.83 -12.81 -8.59
CA ARG A 29 2.10 -12.76 -7.15
C ARG A 29 2.72 -11.43 -6.77
N GLN A 30 2.20 -10.81 -5.73
CA GLN A 30 2.73 -9.57 -5.16
C GLN A 30 4.21 -9.71 -4.78
N TYR A 31 4.60 -10.84 -4.21
CA TYR A 31 6.00 -11.11 -3.85
C TYR A 31 6.92 -10.96 -5.06
N ASP A 32 6.57 -11.58 -6.19
CA ASP A 32 7.39 -11.55 -7.40
C ASP A 32 7.51 -10.12 -7.94
N LYS A 33 6.42 -9.38 -7.89
CA LYS A 33 6.41 -7.98 -8.32
C LYS A 33 7.33 -7.11 -7.45
N PHE A 34 7.22 -7.23 -6.14
CA PHE A 34 8.10 -6.47 -5.24
C PHE A 34 9.56 -6.90 -5.35
N TYR A 35 9.80 -8.19 -5.49
CA TYR A 35 11.17 -8.69 -5.68
C TYR A 35 11.82 -8.04 -6.90
N LYS A 36 11.11 -8.03 -8.03
CA LYS A 36 11.60 -7.40 -9.26
C LYS A 36 11.81 -5.90 -9.08
N LYS A 37 10.88 -5.19 -8.46
CA LYS A 37 11.00 -3.75 -8.23
C LYS A 37 12.22 -3.42 -7.38
N ILE A 38 12.47 -4.18 -6.31
CA ILE A 38 13.66 -4.01 -5.48
C ILE A 38 14.92 -4.22 -6.33
N SER A 39 14.96 -5.28 -7.13
CA SER A 39 16.10 -5.58 -7.99
C SER A 39 16.35 -4.47 -9.02
N ASP A 40 15.29 -3.85 -9.53
CA ASP A 40 15.37 -2.77 -10.53
C ASP A 40 15.64 -1.40 -9.91
N SER A 41 15.57 -1.27 -8.58
CA SER A 41 15.77 0.00 -7.89
C SER A 41 17.23 0.45 -7.97
N SER A 42 17.44 1.77 -7.82
CA SER A 42 18.76 2.38 -7.87
C SER A 42 19.50 2.38 -6.51
N PHE A 43 18.94 1.76 -5.49
CA PHE A 43 19.62 1.61 -4.21
C PHE A 43 20.85 0.73 -4.35
N ASP A 44 21.82 0.91 -3.45
CA ASP A 44 23.03 0.10 -3.48
C ASP A 44 22.75 -1.39 -3.18
N ALA A 45 23.75 -2.23 -3.43
CA ALA A 45 23.59 -3.68 -3.28
C ALA A 45 23.24 -4.10 -1.86
N THR A 46 23.80 -3.43 -0.86
CA THR A 46 23.51 -3.71 0.55
C THR A 46 22.06 -3.40 0.90
N THR A 47 21.56 -2.26 0.45
CA THR A 47 20.18 -1.86 0.66
C THR A 47 19.21 -2.80 -0.04
N ARG A 48 19.49 -3.16 -1.30
CA ARG A 48 18.67 -4.12 -2.04
C ARG A 48 18.62 -5.49 -1.36
N TYR A 49 19.77 -5.95 -0.86
CA TYR A 49 19.81 -7.21 -0.11
C TYR A 49 18.94 -7.14 1.15
N ASP A 50 19.04 -6.07 1.91
CA ASP A 50 18.23 -5.86 3.11
C ASP A 50 16.74 -5.85 2.77
N LEU A 51 16.35 -5.15 1.70
CA LEU A 51 14.96 -5.10 1.26
C LEU A 51 14.44 -6.47 0.82
N HIS A 52 15.25 -7.25 0.09
CA HIS A 52 14.89 -8.62 -0.27
C HIS A 52 14.71 -9.50 0.97
N SER A 53 15.57 -9.34 1.97
CA SER A 53 15.46 -10.08 3.23
C SER A 53 14.19 -9.72 4.00
N ARG A 54 13.85 -8.43 4.03
CA ARG A 54 12.60 -7.95 4.64
C ARG A 54 11.38 -8.53 3.92
N LEU A 55 11.41 -8.54 2.59
CA LEU A 55 10.33 -9.12 1.80
C LEU A 55 10.18 -10.61 2.07
N ASP A 56 11.27 -11.34 2.15
CA ASP A 56 11.26 -12.78 2.42
C ASP A 56 10.70 -13.11 3.81
N ALA A 57 10.84 -12.20 4.76
CA ALA A 57 10.34 -12.37 6.12
C ALA A 57 8.83 -12.13 6.24
N MET A 58 8.21 -11.52 5.22
CA MET A 58 6.79 -11.22 5.25
C MET A 58 5.96 -12.44 4.86
N LYS A 59 4.77 -12.54 5.45
CA LYS A 59 3.85 -13.64 5.14
C LYS A 59 3.30 -13.51 3.74
N ARG A 60 3.27 -14.62 3.01
CA ARG A 60 2.68 -14.69 1.68
C ARG A 60 1.24 -15.12 1.80
N HIS A 61 0.34 -14.22 1.41
CA HIS A 61 -1.09 -14.49 1.33
C HIS A 61 -1.52 -14.48 -0.14
N ASP A 62 -2.77 -14.82 -0.37
CA ASP A 62 -3.34 -14.93 -1.72
C ASP A 62 -4.57 -14.03 -1.90
N LYS A 63 -4.63 -12.95 -1.15
CA LYS A 63 -5.73 -11.98 -1.21
C LYS A 63 -5.62 -11.12 -2.47
N LEU A 64 -6.76 -10.68 -2.98
CA LEU A 64 -6.77 -9.69 -4.05
C LEU A 64 -6.26 -8.37 -3.53
N CYS A 65 -5.21 -7.85 -4.15
CA CYS A 65 -4.61 -6.55 -3.84
C CYS A 65 -4.70 -5.66 -5.07
N HIS A 66 -5.24 -4.47 -4.91
CA HIS A 66 -5.42 -3.54 -6.04
C HIS A 66 -4.09 -2.96 -6.53
N GLY A 67 -3.21 -2.59 -5.62
CA GLY A 67 -1.88 -2.06 -5.93
C GLY A 67 -1.84 -0.56 -6.19
N ASP A 68 -2.99 0.08 -6.37
CA ASP A 68 -3.10 1.54 -6.57
C ASP A 68 -4.44 2.03 -6.00
N PHE A 69 -4.80 1.52 -4.83
CA PHE A 69 -6.09 1.80 -4.21
C PHE A 69 -6.07 3.18 -3.54
N ASN A 70 -6.71 4.13 -4.19
CA ASN A 70 -6.82 5.51 -3.72
C ASN A 70 -8.13 6.11 -4.23
N PRO A 71 -8.59 7.25 -3.67
CA PRO A 71 -9.89 7.81 -4.03
C PRO A 71 -10.08 8.11 -5.51
N SER A 72 -9.01 8.40 -6.26
CA SER A 72 -9.11 8.69 -7.69
C SER A 72 -9.49 7.47 -8.51
N ASN A 73 -9.35 6.26 -7.95
CA ASN A 73 -9.68 5.01 -8.62
C ASN A 73 -11.01 4.41 -8.15
N ILE A 74 -11.81 5.20 -7.45
CA ILE A 74 -13.14 4.80 -7.00
C ILE A 74 -14.16 5.76 -7.57
N ILE A 75 -15.17 5.21 -8.25
CA ILE A 75 -16.28 5.98 -8.80
C ILE A 75 -17.55 5.59 -8.06
N VAL A 76 -18.24 6.58 -7.52
CA VAL A 76 -19.55 6.41 -6.89
C VAL A 76 -20.57 7.07 -7.78
N THR A 77 -21.56 6.32 -8.24
CA THR A 77 -22.60 6.83 -9.13
C THR A 77 -23.69 7.56 -8.34
N ALA A 78 -24.59 8.25 -9.09
CA ALA A 78 -25.75 8.90 -8.50
C ALA A 78 -26.67 7.89 -7.79
N ASN A 79 -26.68 6.63 -8.20
CA ASN A 79 -27.44 5.55 -7.57
C ASN A 79 -26.69 4.87 -6.43
N ASP A 80 -25.57 5.44 -6.01
CA ASP A 80 -24.73 4.91 -4.94
C ASP A 80 -24.04 3.58 -5.27
N ASP A 81 -23.91 3.25 -6.56
CA ASP A 81 -23.11 2.12 -7.01
C ASP A 81 -21.62 2.49 -6.98
N VAL A 82 -20.80 1.53 -6.56
CA VAL A 82 -19.34 1.72 -6.43
C VAL A 82 -18.63 0.94 -7.52
N TYR A 83 -17.77 1.63 -8.26
CA TYR A 83 -16.88 1.01 -9.24
C TYR A 83 -15.44 1.31 -8.89
N ILE A 84 -14.61 0.28 -8.86
CA ILE A 84 -13.18 0.42 -8.68
C ILE A 84 -12.52 0.25 -10.05
N ILE A 85 -11.70 1.21 -10.42
CA ILE A 85 -11.07 1.25 -11.74
C ILE A 85 -9.54 1.13 -11.61
N ASP A 86 -8.87 1.01 -12.75
CA ASP A 86 -7.41 0.97 -12.88
C ASP A 86 -6.77 -0.18 -12.11
N TRP A 87 -7.06 -1.40 -12.55
CA TRP A 87 -6.56 -2.64 -11.97
C TRP A 87 -5.20 -3.08 -12.54
N ALA A 88 -4.50 -2.20 -13.26
CA ALA A 88 -3.24 -2.53 -13.93
C ALA A 88 -2.15 -3.07 -13.00
N HIS A 89 -2.21 -2.68 -11.71
CA HIS A 89 -1.22 -3.07 -10.70
C HIS A 89 -1.70 -4.20 -9.78
N ALA A 90 -2.85 -4.79 -10.08
CA ALA A 90 -3.45 -5.81 -9.22
C ALA A 90 -2.58 -7.06 -9.13
N THR A 91 -2.52 -7.63 -7.94
CA THR A 91 -1.77 -8.85 -7.64
C THR A 91 -2.57 -9.71 -6.67
N GLN A 92 -2.10 -10.94 -6.47
CA GLN A 92 -2.52 -11.74 -5.32
C GLN A 92 -1.42 -11.66 -4.25
N GLY A 93 -1.79 -11.38 -3.01
CA GLY A 93 -0.79 -11.22 -1.97
C GLY A 93 -1.33 -10.85 -0.60
N ASN A 94 -0.54 -10.06 0.10
CA ASN A 94 -0.79 -9.65 1.48
C ASN A 94 -1.50 -8.30 1.51
N ALA A 95 -2.67 -8.26 2.15
CA ALA A 95 -3.49 -7.05 2.23
C ALA A 95 -2.75 -5.89 2.92
N SER A 96 -1.91 -6.17 3.91
CA SER A 96 -1.17 -5.11 4.62
C SER A 96 -0.19 -4.38 3.71
N ALA A 97 0.36 -5.06 2.72
CA ALA A 97 1.19 -4.39 1.70
C ALA A 97 0.37 -3.41 0.86
N ASP A 98 -0.85 -3.80 0.51
CA ASP A 98 -1.76 -2.94 -0.25
C ASP A 98 -2.16 -1.70 0.57
N VAL A 99 -2.40 -1.89 1.86
CA VAL A 99 -2.67 -0.78 2.79
C VAL A 99 -1.47 0.15 2.92
N ALA A 100 -0.26 -0.41 3.03
CA ALA A 100 0.97 0.38 3.09
C ALA A 100 1.14 1.21 1.82
N ARG A 101 0.80 0.65 0.66
CA ARG A 101 0.83 1.38 -0.62
C ARG A 101 -0.15 2.55 -0.61
N THR A 102 -1.39 2.34 -0.16
CA THR A 102 -2.39 3.40 -0.04
C THR A 102 -1.92 4.50 0.91
N TYR A 103 -1.36 4.11 2.06
CA TYR A 103 -0.79 5.04 3.03
C TYR A 103 0.30 5.92 2.40
N LEU A 104 1.23 5.29 1.66
CA LEU A 104 2.29 5.99 0.96
C LEU A 104 1.73 7.01 -0.04
N LEU A 105 0.71 6.63 -0.80
CA LEU A 105 0.10 7.53 -1.78
C LEU A 105 -0.49 8.78 -1.15
N PHE A 106 -1.18 8.65 -0.01
CA PHE A 106 -1.67 9.81 0.72
C PHE A 106 -0.52 10.70 1.17
N TYR A 107 0.55 10.09 1.69
CA TYR A 107 1.73 10.82 2.16
C TYR A 107 2.40 11.60 1.04
N LEU A 108 2.58 10.97 -0.13
CA LEU A 108 3.18 11.62 -1.31
C LEU A 108 2.35 12.77 -1.84
N ASN A 109 1.04 12.76 -1.60
CA ASN A 109 0.13 13.85 -1.99
C ASN A 109 0.02 14.93 -0.92
N GLY A 110 0.92 14.95 0.06
CA GLY A 110 0.94 15.96 1.12
C GLY A 110 -0.16 15.81 2.16
N LYS A 111 -0.81 14.66 2.24
CA LYS A 111 -1.92 14.40 3.16
C LYS A 111 -1.49 13.50 4.32
N GLU A 112 -0.46 13.93 5.04
CA GLU A 112 0.15 13.13 6.11
C GLU A 112 -0.83 12.81 7.25
N GLU A 113 -1.55 13.81 7.72
CA GLU A 113 -2.54 13.61 8.79
C GLU A 113 -3.67 12.67 8.35
N PHE A 114 -4.10 12.82 7.11
CA PHE A 114 -5.13 11.96 6.54
C PHE A 114 -4.63 10.52 6.39
N ALA A 115 -3.37 10.36 5.99
CA ALA A 115 -2.73 9.05 5.89
C ALA A 115 -2.70 8.35 7.25
N ASP A 116 -2.31 9.04 8.30
CA ASP A 116 -2.26 8.49 9.65
C ASP A 116 -3.64 8.10 10.15
N LYS A 117 -4.64 8.93 9.89
CA LYS A 117 -6.03 8.67 10.26
C LYS A 117 -6.57 7.44 9.52
N TYR A 118 -6.28 7.34 8.24
CA TYR A 118 -6.62 6.17 7.42
C TYR A 118 -6.01 4.88 8.01
N LEU A 119 -4.71 4.90 8.28
CA LEU A 119 -4.02 3.70 8.77
C LEU A 119 -4.56 3.27 10.13
N ASN A 120 -4.73 4.20 11.06
CA ASN A 120 -5.27 3.90 12.39
C ASN A 120 -6.66 3.29 12.28
N LEU A 121 -7.52 3.87 11.47
CA LEU A 121 -8.90 3.40 11.33
C LEU A 121 -8.97 2.06 10.61
N PHE A 122 -8.17 1.87 9.55
CA PHE A 122 -8.10 0.58 8.86
C PHE A 122 -7.68 -0.54 9.81
N CYS A 123 -6.64 -0.31 10.60
CA CYS A 123 -6.13 -1.31 11.54
C CYS A 123 -7.16 -1.64 12.63
N GLU A 124 -7.89 -0.63 13.10
CA GLU A 124 -8.96 -0.83 14.07
C GLU A 124 -10.12 -1.64 13.48
N ARG A 125 -10.56 -1.31 12.28
CA ARG A 125 -11.71 -1.95 11.65
C ARG A 125 -11.44 -3.38 11.18
N THR A 126 -10.19 -3.70 10.86
CA THR A 126 -9.82 -5.02 10.31
C THR A 126 -9.04 -5.88 11.30
N ASP A 127 -8.84 -5.40 12.53
CA ASP A 127 -8.04 -6.09 13.55
C ASP A 127 -6.64 -6.44 13.04
N THR A 128 -6.00 -5.47 12.41
CA THR A 128 -4.65 -5.61 11.87
C THR A 128 -3.67 -4.82 12.72
N ALA A 129 -2.53 -5.42 13.06
CA ALA A 129 -1.50 -4.72 13.80
C ALA A 129 -0.87 -3.61 12.94
N LYS A 130 -0.86 -2.40 13.46
CA LYS A 130 -0.29 -1.23 12.76
C LYS A 130 1.18 -1.45 12.43
N GLN A 131 1.95 -2.01 13.35
CA GLN A 131 3.36 -2.30 13.15
C GLN A 131 3.60 -3.26 11.98
N TYR A 132 2.68 -4.20 11.77
CA TYR A 132 2.80 -5.13 10.65
C TYR A 132 2.65 -4.40 9.31
N VAL A 133 1.69 -3.48 9.20
CA VAL A 133 1.56 -2.64 8.00
C VAL A 133 2.81 -1.80 7.80
N GLN A 134 3.31 -1.19 8.86
CA GLN A 134 4.50 -0.32 8.80
C GLN A 134 5.75 -1.08 8.33
N LYS A 135 5.87 -2.36 8.62
CA LYS A 135 6.98 -3.18 8.11
C LYS A 135 7.02 -3.27 6.58
N TRP A 136 5.89 -3.07 5.92
CA TRP A 136 5.82 -3.04 4.47
C TRP A 136 6.30 -1.72 3.86
N LEU A 137 6.39 -0.64 4.64
CA LEU A 137 6.70 0.68 4.12
C LEU A 137 8.04 0.77 3.39
N PRO A 138 9.15 0.20 3.90
CA PRO A 138 10.40 0.21 3.14
C PRO A 138 10.27 -0.49 1.78
N ILE A 139 9.54 -1.57 1.73
CA ILE A 139 9.33 -2.36 0.51
C ILE A 139 8.51 -1.58 -0.51
N VAL A 140 7.38 -1.01 -0.08
CA VAL A 140 6.53 -0.23 -1.00
C VAL A 140 7.20 1.07 -1.42
N ALA A 141 8.01 1.69 -0.55
CA ALA A 141 8.78 2.87 -0.91
C ALA A 141 9.83 2.54 -1.98
N ALA A 142 10.54 1.43 -1.84
CA ALA A 142 11.50 0.98 -2.85
C ALA A 142 10.81 0.70 -4.18
N SER A 143 9.64 0.06 -4.16
CA SER A 143 8.85 -0.18 -5.36
C SER A 143 8.44 1.12 -6.05
N GLN A 144 7.99 2.10 -5.29
CA GLN A 144 7.61 3.42 -5.83
C GLN A 144 8.80 4.14 -6.44
N SER A 145 10.00 3.99 -5.88
CA SER A 145 11.20 4.67 -6.34
C SER A 145 11.57 4.32 -7.78
N VAL A 146 11.18 3.16 -8.26
CA VAL A 146 11.46 2.70 -9.63
C VAL A 146 10.80 3.60 -10.68
N LYS A 147 9.71 4.31 -10.32
CA LYS A 147 9.06 5.26 -11.20
C LYS A 147 9.94 6.47 -11.54
N GLY A 148 10.96 6.75 -10.73
CA GLY A 148 11.94 7.80 -11.02
C GLY A 148 11.46 9.23 -10.81
N ASN A 149 10.42 9.46 -10.01
CA ASN A 149 9.95 10.80 -9.67
C ASN A 149 10.93 11.51 -8.75
N LYS A 150 11.63 12.51 -9.26
CA LYS A 150 12.66 13.24 -8.51
C LYS A 150 12.15 13.90 -7.22
N GLU A 151 10.91 14.35 -7.24
CA GLU A 151 10.27 15.03 -6.10
C GLU A 151 10.04 14.09 -4.91
N GLU A 152 9.97 12.78 -5.18
CA GLU A 152 9.70 11.77 -4.16
C GLU A 152 10.96 11.18 -3.54
N VAL A 153 12.13 11.40 -4.12
CA VAL A 153 13.38 10.72 -3.74
C VAL A 153 13.71 10.88 -2.25
N GLY A 154 13.57 12.09 -1.72
CA GLY A 154 13.89 12.37 -0.32
C GLY A 154 13.05 11.56 0.65
N LEU A 155 11.74 11.55 0.45
CA LEU A 155 10.80 10.81 1.30
C LEU A 155 11.03 9.30 1.18
N LEU A 156 11.10 8.80 -0.06
CA LEU A 156 11.25 7.37 -0.31
C LEU A 156 12.56 6.83 0.25
N SER A 157 13.66 7.58 0.11
CA SER A 157 14.95 7.19 0.67
C SER A 157 14.89 7.09 2.19
N ARG A 158 14.22 8.01 2.86
CA ARG A 158 14.05 7.97 4.32
C ARG A 158 13.27 6.72 4.75
N TRP A 159 12.21 6.38 4.03
CA TRP A 159 11.38 5.23 4.36
C TRP A 159 12.09 3.91 4.12
N VAL A 160 12.90 3.84 3.05
CA VAL A 160 13.70 2.65 2.74
C VAL A 160 14.76 2.40 3.81
N ASN A 161 15.36 3.47 4.35
CA ASN A 161 16.48 3.38 5.29
C ASN A 161 16.06 3.32 6.76
N VAL A 162 14.77 3.30 7.06
CA VAL A 162 14.31 3.14 8.44
C VAL A 162 14.57 1.71 8.91
N VAL A 163 15.29 1.59 10.03
CA VAL A 163 15.71 0.30 10.57
C VAL A 163 14.62 -0.32 11.43
N ASP A 164 13.79 0.50 12.08
CA ASP A 164 12.83 0.04 13.07
C ASP A 164 11.58 0.93 13.08
N TYR A 165 10.43 0.28 12.99
CA TYR A 165 9.13 0.90 13.23
C TYR A 165 8.59 0.36 14.54
N MET A 166 8.88 1.09 15.60
CA MET A 166 8.32 0.73 16.91
C MET A 166 7.16 1.62 17.29
#